data_c642dc941cfeb16ffd4701f066c4ae8a
#
_entry.id   c642dc941cfeb16ffd4701f066c4ae8a
#
_cell.length_a   1.000
_cell.length_b   1.000
_cell.length_c   1.000
_cell.angle_alpha   90.00
_cell.angle_beta   90.00
_cell.angle_gamma   90.00
#
_symmetry.space_group_name_H-M   'P 1'
#
loop_
_entity.id
_entity.type
_entity.pdbx_description
1 polymer ?
#
loop_
_entity_poly.entity_id
_entity_poly.type
_entity_poly.pdbx_seq_one_letter_code
_entity_poly.pdbx_strand_id
1 'polypeptide(L)'
;MKTLAVLTFAAILATSTAAAAPRTSFNRAAWREDYATLKHELEQSYSHLAWAGSPASGVDLPALDRRTRLALTTAQSDADASAALVSFIAGFHDGHLAMVVTPEQTGAVAEPPARAPDNDARAACAAFGYGPATRVAFSLPFESLDGFKLLSDGIAPAFRSGTIVVGTHRFGLVRIPRFRPAEYPALCIEAWPVQDAIDAVWLRELADRLAALRRERVAAILVDVGGNGGGNDLGDWAARLFTSRDVRSAPLLMHAGPLGVKYMDEQLQALNEARAAHVDDSDIEAVLRRAIEVFERRKRESSQQSCDMSWVWHEQRRFDPAKCSGLIDAGFASGALDYLAPGTAPDAAAALYWASAADPMRGAWDGPVYLLTDTGTASAAEMFAARMRDSGIAKTVGARTLGLGCGSMLETKPLTLPHSQLSIRIPNCVRLRADGTDEVAGIAPDFPVLPAANESPRARAARMLTVIDEDLRRAASAE
;
A
#
# COMPACT_ATOMS: atom_id res chain seq x y z
N MET A 1 19.99 73.62 44.62
CA MET A 1 21.18 73.28 43.90
C MET A 1 21.40 71.76 44.07
N LYS A 2 21.01 70.91 43.16
CA LYS A 2 21.33 69.47 43.22
C LYS A 2 21.96 69.09 41.89
N THR A 3 23.23 68.71 41.96
CA THR A 3 24.12 68.34 40.87
C THR A 3 23.73 66.94 40.37
N LEU A 4 23.44 66.78 39.07
CA LEU A 4 23.14 65.53 38.42
C LEU A 4 24.45 64.95 37.84
N ALA A 5 24.86 63.76 38.29
CA ALA A 5 25.99 63.04 37.74
C ALA A 5 25.53 62.17 36.63
N VAL A 6 26.09 62.37 35.41
CA VAL A 6 25.85 61.54 34.24
C VAL A 6 26.88 60.41 34.25
N LEU A 7 26.40 59.15 34.38
CA LEU A 7 27.21 57.96 34.24
C LEU A 7 27.10 57.49 32.77
N THR A 8 28.20 57.59 32.04
CA THR A 8 28.38 57.02 30.68
C THR A 8 28.71 55.55 30.80
N PHE A 9 27.77 54.67 30.34
CA PHE A 9 28.02 53.24 30.16
C PHE A 9 28.66 53.02 28.80
N ALA A 10 29.93 52.59 28.74
CA ALA A 10 30.57 52.09 27.55
C ALA A 10 30.15 50.64 27.31
N ALA A 11 29.34 50.39 26.28
CA ALA A 11 29.00 49.05 25.83
C ALA A 11 30.17 48.47 25.01
N ILE A 12 30.84 47.47 25.54
CA ILE A 12 31.84 46.66 24.85
C ILE A 12 31.05 45.66 24.00
N LEU A 13 30.96 45.88 22.68
CA LEU A 13 30.50 44.88 21.69
C LEU A 13 31.58 43.80 21.56
N ALA A 14 31.39 42.67 22.23
CA ALA A 14 32.12 41.44 21.95
C ALA A 14 31.58 40.84 20.65
N THR A 15 32.26 41.02 19.53
CA THR A 15 32.04 40.31 18.30
C THR A 15 32.54 38.89 18.46
N SER A 16 31.62 37.95 18.81
CA SER A 16 31.88 36.52 18.74
C SER A 16 31.91 36.13 17.25
N THR A 17 33.10 35.98 16.70
CA THR A 17 33.34 35.28 15.47
C THR A 17 33.00 33.81 15.69
N ALA A 18 31.78 33.39 15.35
CA ALA A 18 31.48 31.98 15.26
C ALA A 18 32.41 31.40 14.17
N ALA A 19 33.40 30.62 14.62
CA ALA A 19 34.24 29.85 13.71
C ALA A 19 33.31 28.94 12.90
N ALA A 20 33.18 29.17 11.59
CA ALA A 20 32.51 28.27 10.69
C ALA A 20 33.17 26.90 10.84
N ALA A 21 32.39 25.87 11.15
CA ALA A 21 32.87 24.49 11.17
C ALA A 21 33.62 24.23 9.85
N PRO A 22 34.75 23.51 9.88
CA PRO A 22 35.50 23.23 8.64
C PRO A 22 34.56 22.54 7.66
N ARG A 23 34.36 23.16 6.50
CA ARG A 23 33.66 22.50 5.38
C ARG A 23 34.49 21.26 5.04
N THR A 24 33.94 20.08 5.33
CA THR A 24 34.54 18.82 4.86
C THR A 24 34.66 18.93 3.35
N SER A 25 35.89 18.76 2.85
CA SER A 25 36.15 18.78 1.41
C SER A 25 35.33 17.66 0.76
N PHE A 26 34.63 17.95 -0.35
CA PHE A 26 33.88 16.94 -1.12
C PHE A 26 34.72 15.66 -1.35
N ASN A 27 34.21 14.54 -0.90
CA ASN A 27 34.89 13.23 -1.02
C ASN A 27 34.16 12.31 -2.02
N ARG A 28 34.54 12.39 -3.28
CA ARG A 28 33.96 11.57 -4.35
C ARG A 28 34.10 10.05 -4.11
N ALA A 29 35.16 9.61 -3.44
CA ALA A 29 35.38 8.18 -3.16
C ALA A 29 34.29 7.69 -2.18
N ALA A 30 33.98 8.42 -1.11
CA ALA A 30 32.95 8.08 -0.16
C ALA A 30 31.56 7.95 -0.84
N TRP A 31 31.21 8.84 -1.76
CA TRP A 31 29.95 8.75 -2.52
C TRP A 31 29.89 7.52 -3.45
N ARG A 32 31.01 7.09 -3.99
CA ARG A 32 31.08 5.85 -4.80
C ARG A 32 30.97 4.60 -3.92
N GLU A 33 31.50 4.64 -2.70
CA GLU A 33 31.31 3.58 -1.71
C GLU A 33 29.84 3.49 -1.26
N ASP A 34 29.20 4.61 -0.99
CA ASP A 34 27.75 4.67 -0.70
C ASP A 34 26.93 4.06 -1.84
N TYR A 35 27.27 4.37 -3.10
CA TYR A 35 26.59 3.78 -4.26
C TYR A 35 26.81 2.28 -4.36
N ALA A 36 28.02 1.77 -4.08
CA ALA A 36 28.29 0.34 -4.06
C ALA A 36 27.51 -0.35 -2.94
N THR A 37 27.46 0.25 -1.75
CA THR A 37 26.64 -0.23 -0.62
C THR A 37 25.16 -0.27 -1.00
N LEU A 38 24.63 0.81 -1.59
CA LEU A 38 23.22 0.87 -2.02
C LEU A 38 22.90 -0.27 -3.00
N LYS A 39 23.73 -0.51 -4.01
CA LYS A 39 23.50 -1.60 -4.97
C LYS A 39 23.51 -2.96 -4.29
N HIS A 40 24.48 -3.19 -3.40
CA HIS A 40 24.57 -4.43 -2.64
C HIS A 40 23.31 -4.66 -1.78
N GLU A 41 22.84 -3.62 -1.07
CA GLU A 41 21.64 -3.72 -0.25
C GLU A 41 20.36 -3.95 -1.09
N LEU A 42 20.29 -3.37 -2.29
CA LEU A 42 19.20 -3.67 -3.23
C LEU A 42 19.24 -5.14 -3.69
N GLU A 43 20.42 -5.69 -3.95
CA GLU A 43 20.59 -7.11 -4.29
C GLU A 43 20.15 -8.05 -3.16
N GLN A 44 20.26 -7.61 -1.90
CA GLN A 44 19.99 -8.41 -0.70
C GLN A 44 18.58 -8.23 -0.13
N SER A 45 17.84 -7.20 -0.53
CA SER A 45 16.59 -6.87 0.17
C SER A 45 15.48 -6.29 -0.70
N TYR A 46 15.76 -5.80 -1.92
CA TYR A 46 14.73 -5.23 -2.78
C TYR A 46 13.96 -6.32 -3.53
N SER A 47 12.73 -6.60 -3.08
CA SER A 47 11.93 -7.71 -3.59
C SER A 47 11.54 -7.57 -5.07
N HIS A 48 11.43 -6.35 -5.60
CA HIS A 48 11.10 -6.13 -7.02
C HIS A 48 12.34 -6.07 -7.93
N LEU A 49 13.57 -6.39 -7.44
CA LEU A 49 14.78 -6.23 -8.22
C LEU A 49 14.80 -7.09 -9.50
N ALA A 50 14.35 -8.35 -9.40
CA ALA A 50 14.26 -9.24 -10.57
C ALA A 50 13.25 -8.74 -11.61
N TRP A 51 12.13 -8.18 -11.15
CA TRP A 51 11.15 -7.52 -12.03
C TRP A 51 11.77 -6.29 -12.70
N ALA A 52 12.38 -5.39 -11.92
CA ALA A 52 13.03 -4.17 -12.43
C ALA A 52 14.13 -4.49 -13.46
N GLY A 53 14.85 -5.61 -13.30
CA GLY A 53 15.84 -6.12 -14.25
C GLY A 53 15.25 -6.80 -15.49
N SER A 54 13.92 -6.85 -15.63
CA SER A 54 13.26 -7.46 -16.78
C SER A 54 12.86 -6.43 -17.84
N PRO A 55 12.80 -6.80 -19.13
CA PRO A 55 12.29 -5.91 -20.17
C PRO A 55 10.85 -5.46 -19.93
N ALA A 56 10.05 -6.26 -19.24
CA ALA A 56 8.64 -5.98 -18.95
C ALA A 56 8.44 -4.81 -17.99
N SER A 57 9.44 -4.51 -17.14
CA SER A 57 9.40 -3.36 -16.21
C SER A 57 9.48 -2.01 -16.94
N GLY A 58 10.04 -1.99 -18.15
CA GLY A 58 10.37 -0.75 -18.86
C GLY A 58 11.59 -0.01 -18.31
N VAL A 59 12.29 -0.58 -17.30
CA VAL A 59 13.49 -0.01 -16.69
C VAL A 59 14.74 -0.66 -17.31
N ASP A 60 15.67 0.17 -17.80
CA ASP A 60 17.01 -0.29 -18.21
C ASP A 60 18.00 -0.07 -17.07
N LEU A 61 18.07 -1.05 -16.15
CA LEU A 61 18.99 -1.01 -14.98
C LEU A 61 20.45 -0.94 -15.38
N PRO A 62 20.95 -1.66 -16.40
CA PRO A 62 22.32 -1.48 -16.90
C PRO A 62 22.62 -0.06 -17.35
N ALA A 63 21.71 0.59 -18.07
CA ALA A 63 21.88 1.99 -18.48
C ALA A 63 21.78 2.96 -17.31
N LEU A 64 20.87 2.69 -16.35
CA LEU A 64 20.72 3.49 -15.13
C LEU A 64 22.00 3.46 -14.30
N ASP A 65 22.58 2.26 -14.08
CA ASP A 65 23.85 2.08 -13.38
C ASP A 65 25.00 2.85 -14.08
N ARG A 66 25.13 2.73 -15.40
CA ARG A 66 26.16 3.45 -16.15
C ARG A 66 26.03 4.96 -16.00
N ARG A 67 24.80 5.50 -16.10
CA ARG A 67 24.53 6.95 -15.94
C ARG A 67 24.88 7.43 -14.54
N THR A 68 24.51 6.67 -13.50
CA THR A 68 24.80 7.01 -12.11
C THR A 68 26.28 7.01 -11.82
N ARG A 69 27.04 5.98 -12.28
CA ARG A 69 28.48 5.95 -12.13
C ARG A 69 29.18 7.13 -12.83
N LEU A 70 28.72 7.50 -14.01
CA LEU A 70 29.25 8.66 -14.71
C LEU A 70 28.96 9.96 -13.93
N ALA A 71 27.72 10.15 -13.46
CA ALA A 71 27.33 11.30 -12.66
C ALA A 71 28.18 11.43 -11.39
N LEU A 72 28.38 10.32 -10.65
CA LEU A 72 29.24 10.30 -9.45
C LEU A 72 30.73 10.58 -9.79
N THR A 73 31.20 10.14 -10.96
CA THR A 73 32.58 10.40 -11.40
C THR A 73 32.80 11.88 -11.74
N THR A 74 31.80 12.54 -12.27
CA THR A 74 31.86 13.94 -12.69
C THR A 74 31.36 14.93 -11.62
N ALA A 75 30.74 14.46 -10.53
CA ALA A 75 30.25 15.28 -9.44
C ALA A 75 31.36 16.16 -8.86
N GLN A 76 31.03 17.40 -8.52
CA GLN A 76 31.94 18.38 -7.96
C GLN A 76 31.56 18.83 -6.55
N SER A 77 30.39 18.37 -6.08
CA SER A 77 29.84 18.69 -4.76
C SER A 77 29.02 17.54 -4.19
N ASP A 78 28.78 17.57 -2.87
CA ASP A 78 27.85 16.65 -2.21
C ASP A 78 26.43 16.76 -2.79
N ALA A 79 26.02 17.95 -3.23
CA ALA A 79 24.73 18.17 -3.87
C ALA A 79 24.62 17.43 -5.22
N ASP A 80 25.67 17.48 -6.05
CA ASP A 80 25.70 16.74 -7.33
C ASP A 80 25.64 15.23 -7.11
N ALA A 81 26.42 14.73 -6.16
CA ALA A 81 26.47 13.31 -5.84
C ALA A 81 25.15 12.81 -5.23
N SER A 82 24.54 13.58 -4.33
CA SER A 82 23.22 13.29 -3.77
C SER A 82 22.15 13.25 -4.88
N ALA A 83 22.15 14.23 -5.78
CA ALA A 83 21.22 14.26 -6.91
C ALA A 83 21.37 13.02 -7.81
N ALA A 84 22.61 12.51 -7.99
CA ALA A 84 22.85 11.30 -8.75
C ALA A 84 22.20 10.06 -8.08
N LEU A 85 22.31 9.91 -6.75
CA LEU A 85 21.67 8.81 -6.01
C LEU A 85 20.15 8.96 -5.97
N VAL A 86 19.62 10.17 -5.78
CA VAL A 86 18.16 10.42 -5.86
C VAL A 86 17.63 10.04 -7.24
N SER A 87 18.33 10.44 -8.31
CA SER A 87 17.96 10.09 -9.69
C SER A 87 18.05 8.59 -9.96
N PHE A 88 19.01 7.90 -9.33
CA PHE A 88 19.14 6.44 -9.41
C PHE A 88 17.90 5.74 -8.80
N ILE A 89 17.52 6.11 -7.58
CA ILE A 89 16.33 5.56 -6.91
C ILE A 89 15.05 5.87 -7.71
N ALA A 90 14.87 7.12 -8.16
CA ALA A 90 13.73 7.52 -8.98
C ALA A 90 13.64 6.75 -10.32
N GLY A 91 14.77 6.29 -10.85
CA GLY A 91 14.84 5.52 -12.09
C GLY A 91 14.25 4.12 -12.03
N PHE A 92 13.92 3.61 -10.85
CA PHE A 92 13.19 2.34 -10.68
C PHE A 92 11.68 2.49 -10.90
N HIS A 93 11.16 3.71 -10.87
CA HIS A 93 9.72 4.02 -10.97
C HIS A 93 8.85 3.31 -9.91
N ASP A 94 9.43 2.94 -8.78
CA ASP A 94 8.74 2.34 -7.64
C ASP A 94 8.66 3.36 -6.50
N GLY A 95 7.46 3.82 -6.16
CA GLY A 95 7.27 4.82 -5.11
C GLY A 95 7.43 4.26 -3.68
N HIS A 96 7.52 2.93 -3.51
CA HIS A 96 7.88 2.33 -2.23
C HIS A 96 9.41 2.33 -2.03
N LEU A 97 10.21 2.25 -3.12
CA LEU A 97 11.66 2.45 -3.10
C LEU A 97 11.93 3.95 -3.13
N ALA A 98 12.15 4.56 -1.96
CA ALA A 98 12.18 6.01 -1.85
C ALA A 98 13.21 6.51 -0.86
N MET A 99 13.78 7.69 -1.16
CA MET A 99 14.51 8.46 -0.16
C MET A 99 13.55 8.89 0.95
N VAL A 100 13.96 8.74 2.20
CA VAL A 100 13.19 9.13 3.38
C VAL A 100 14.03 10.02 4.29
N VAL A 101 13.35 10.91 5.00
CA VAL A 101 13.99 11.69 6.08
C VAL A 101 13.70 10.96 7.38
N THR A 102 14.74 10.51 8.07
CA THR A 102 14.56 9.82 9.35
C THR A 102 14.26 10.83 10.48
N PRO A 103 13.55 10.40 11.53
CA PRO A 103 13.32 11.25 12.72
C PRO A 103 14.60 11.82 13.30
N GLU A 104 15.69 11.05 13.30
CA GLU A 104 17.00 11.51 13.77
C GLU A 104 17.55 12.67 12.92
N GLN A 105 17.29 12.67 11.61
CA GLN A 105 17.71 13.74 10.68
C GLN A 105 16.90 15.03 10.87
N THR A 106 15.66 14.91 11.35
CA THR A 106 14.79 16.09 11.61
C THR A 106 14.90 16.62 13.03
N GLY A 107 15.60 15.91 13.92
CA GLY A 107 15.61 16.20 15.35
C GLY A 107 14.25 16.01 16.04
N ALA A 108 13.28 15.49 15.32
CA ALA A 108 11.97 15.17 15.84
C ALA A 108 11.98 13.72 16.36
N VAL A 109 12.21 13.55 17.63
CA VAL A 109 11.85 12.30 18.31
C VAL A 109 10.33 12.31 18.40
N ALA A 110 9.67 11.58 17.55
CA ALA A 110 8.26 11.24 17.78
C ALA A 110 8.24 10.26 18.96
N GLU A 111 8.07 10.79 20.16
CA GLU A 111 7.64 9.94 21.27
C GLU A 111 6.32 9.29 20.87
N PRO A 112 6.18 7.95 21.06
CA PRO A 112 4.87 7.34 20.98
C PRO A 112 3.96 8.11 21.94
N PRO A 113 2.71 8.44 21.55
CA PRO A 113 1.82 9.22 22.38
C PRO A 113 1.72 8.56 23.75
N ALA A 114 1.93 9.35 24.78
CA ALA A 114 1.70 8.93 26.16
C ALA A 114 0.29 8.30 26.19
N ARG A 115 0.17 7.16 26.90
CA ARG A 115 -1.07 6.39 27.02
C ARG A 115 -2.27 7.33 27.16
N ALA A 116 -3.14 7.33 26.17
CA ALA A 116 -4.32 8.20 26.19
C ALA A 116 -5.19 7.87 27.43
N PRO A 117 -5.90 8.84 28.00
CA PRO A 117 -6.75 8.61 29.16
C PRO A 117 -7.75 7.49 28.83
N ASP A 118 -7.77 6.45 29.65
CA ASP A 118 -8.55 5.20 29.43
C ASP A 118 -10.07 5.42 29.26
N ASN A 119 -10.57 6.63 29.49
CA ASN A 119 -12.01 6.94 29.52
C ASN A 119 -12.50 7.91 28.43
N ASP A 120 -11.62 8.40 27.54
CA ASP A 120 -12.01 9.29 26.43
C ASP A 120 -11.59 8.69 25.07
N ALA A 121 -12.51 7.96 24.47
CA ALA A 121 -12.31 7.34 23.16
C ALA A 121 -11.89 8.34 22.08
N ARG A 122 -12.43 9.58 22.12
CA ARG A 122 -12.09 10.61 21.11
C ARG A 122 -10.66 11.10 21.26
N ALA A 123 -10.24 11.39 22.50
CA ALA A 123 -8.86 11.82 22.79
C ALA A 123 -7.87 10.70 22.48
N ALA A 124 -8.21 9.46 22.84
CA ALA A 124 -7.41 8.30 22.54
C ALA A 124 -7.23 8.11 21.02
N CYS A 125 -8.32 8.11 20.25
CA CYS A 125 -8.27 7.97 18.79
C CYS A 125 -7.47 9.09 18.13
N ALA A 126 -7.59 10.35 18.61
CA ALA A 126 -6.78 11.46 18.11
C ALA A 126 -5.27 11.24 18.38
N ALA A 127 -4.91 10.71 19.55
CA ALA A 127 -3.51 10.38 19.90
C ALA A 127 -2.94 9.26 19.00
N PHE A 128 -3.78 8.34 18.52
CA PHE A 128 -3.41 7.32 17.53
C PHE A 128 -3.38 7.84 16.09
N GLY A 129 -3.55 9.13 15.86
CA GLY A 129 -3.48 9.73 14.54
C GLY A 129 -4.79 9.70 13.74
N TYR A 130 -5.93 9.34 14.38
CA TYR A 130 -7.25 9.49 13.76
C TYR A 130 -7.68 10.96 13.82
N GLY A 131 -7.29 11.70 12.79
CA GLY A 131 -7.64 13.12 12.67
C GLY A 131 -9.12 13.34 12.35
N PRO A 132 -9.60 14.59 12.45
CA PRO A 132 -10.96 14.91 11.99
C PRO A 132 -11.07 14.54 10.52
N ALA A 133 -12.18 13.86 10.16
CA ALA A 133 -12.46 13.47 8.80
C ALA A 133 -12.40 14.71 7.89
N THR A 134 -11.45 14.75 6.99
CA THR A 134 -11.44 15.72 5.91
C THR A 134 -12.45 15.30 4.86
N ARG A 135 -12.91 16.24 4.05
CA ARG A 135 -13.91 15.98 3.01
C ARG A 135 -13.53 14.78 2.14
N VAL A 136 -14.32 13.73 2.21
CA VAL A 136 -14.22 12.58 1.30
C VAL A 136 -14.97 12.94 0.01
N ALA A 137 -14.26 13.26 -1.06
CA ALA A 137 -14.84 13.53 -2.37
C ALA A 137 -14.67 12.31 -3.28
N PHE A 138 -15.59 12.13 -4.25
CA PHE A 138 -15.34 11.24 -5.37
C PHE A 138 -14.12 11.74 -6.18
N SER A 139 -13.37 10.84 -6.81
CA SER A 139 -12.21 11.18 -7.63
C SER A 139 -12.57 11.96 -8.89
N LEU A 140 -13.80 11.81 -9.39
CA LEU A 140 -14.43 12.60 -10.42
C LEU A 140 -15.71 13.27 -9.89
N PRO A 141 -16.12 14.42 -10.46
CA PRO A 141 -17.24 15.21 -9.92
C PRO A 141 -18.61 14.62 -10.32
N PHE A 142 -18.88 13.36 -10.00
CA PHE A 142 -20.15 12.69 -10.25
C PHE A 142 -21.34 13.43 -9.65
N GLU A 143 -21.12 14.09 -8.51
CA GLU A 143 -22.16 14.87 -7.81
C GLU A 143 -22.63 16.11 -8.57
N SER A 144 -21.83 16.57 -9.53
CA SER A 144 -22.20 17.69 -10.41
C SER A 144 -23.07 17.26 -11.59
N LEU A 145 -23.27 15.96 -11.78
CA LEU A 145 -24.10 15.43 -12.87
C LEU A 145 -25.58 15.45 -12.50
N ASP A 146 -26.42 15.68 -13.51
CA ASP A 146 -27.86 15.70 -13.32
C ASP A 146 -28.38 14.32 -12.88
N GLY A 147 -29.32 14.30 -11.95
CA GLY A 147 -29.89 13.05 -11.41
C GLY A 147 -29.05 12.38 -10.32
N PHE A 148 -27.94 12.98 -9.87
CA PHE A 148 -27.21 12.49 -8.72
C PHE A 148 -27.98 12.73 -7.42
N LYS A 149 -28.03 11.71 -6.54
CA LYS A 149 -28.61 11.77 -5.20
C LYS A 149 -27.58 11.29 -4.19
N LEU A 150 -27.14 12.15 -3.28
CA LEU A 150 -26.23 11.79 -2.19
C LEU A 150 -26.98 10.92 -1.16
N LEU A 151 -26.35 9.83 -0.71
CA LEU A 151 -26.83 8.93 0.35
C LEU A 151 -26.00 9.05 1.63
N SER A 152 -24.67 9.24 1.50
CA SER A 152 -23.75 9.49 2.61
C SER A 152 -22.70 10.49 2.17
N ASP A 153 -22.35 11.42 3.06
CA ASP A 153 -21.25 12.37 2.87
C ASP A 153 -19.87 11.75 3.09
N GLY A 154 -19.80 10.52 3.65
CA GLY A 154 -18.59 9.79 3.92
C GLY A 154 -17.86 10.20 5.20
N ILE A 155 -18.49 10.99 6.06
CA ILE A 155 -17.94 11.46 7.33
C ILE A 155 -18.53 10.68 8.50
N ALA A 156 -19.87 10.70 8.58
CA ALA A 156 -20.65 9.94 9.56
C ALA A 156 -22.04 9.66 8.96
N PRO A 157 -22.29 8.46 8.45
CA PRO A 157 -21.43 7.27 8.42
C PRO A 157 -20.28 7.31 7.42
N ALA A 158 -19.29 6.46 7.61
CA ALA A 158 -18.12 6.33 6.72
C ALA A 158 -18.54 5.96 5.28
N PHE A 159 -17.64 6.21 4.34
CA PHE A 159 -17.79 5.97 2.89
C PHE A 159 -18.86 6.83 2.21
N ARG A 160 -18.38 7.82 1.46
CA ARG A 160 -19.24 8.63 0.62
C ARG A 160 -19.95 7.78 -0.41
N SER A 161 -21.26 7.93 -0.52
CA SER A 161 -22.05 7.12 -1.45
C SER A 161 -23.24 7.93 -2.00
N GLY A 162 -23.70 7.51 -3.17
CA GLY A 162 -24.84 8.13 -3.82
C GLY A 162 -25.40 7.25 -4.92
N THR A 163 -26.46 7.73 -5.58
CA THR A 163 -27.03 7.11 -6.78
C THR A 163 -27.10 8.12 -7.90
N ILE A 164 -27.05 7.62 -9.14
CA ILE A 164 -27.24 8.42 -10.34
C ILE A 164 -28.02 7.61 -11.38
N VAL A 165 -28.86 8.29 -12.18
CA VAL A 165 -29.58 7.67 -13.30
C VAL A 165 -28.87 8.03 -14.59
N VAL A 166 -28.51 7.02 -15.38
CA VAL A 166 -27.90 7.16 -16.71
C VAL A 166 -28.71 6.29 -17.68
N GLY A 167 -29.26 6.88 -18.69
CA GLY A 167 -30.18 6.18 -19.57
C GLY A 167 -31.39 5.61 -18.80
N THR A 168 -31.54 4.30 -18.83
CA THR A 168 -32.62 3.58 -18.11
C THR A 168 -32.13 2.94 -16.80
N HIS A 169 -30.83 2.98 -16.50
CA HIS A 169 -30.25 2.35 -15.33
C HIS A 169 -29.98 3.34 -14.20
N ARG A 170 -30.21 2.88 -12.98
CA ARG A 170 -29.75 3.55 -11.76
C ARG A 170 -28.47 2.88 -11.32
N PHE A 171 -27.40 3.65 -11.17
CA PHE A 171 -26.11 3.21 -10.67
C PHE A 171 -25.93 3.65 -9.21
N GLY A 172 -25.29 2.77 -8.42
CA GLY A 172 -24.77 3.12 -7.11
C GLY A 172 -23.32 3.58 -7.23
N LEU A 173 -22.92 4.55 -6.45
CA LEU A 173 -21.54 5.01 -6.33
C LEU A 173 -21.10 4.87 -4.88
N VAL A 174 -19.91 4.33 -4.65
CA VAL A 174 -19.27 4.29 -3.33
C VAL A 174 -17.80 4.67 -3.46
N ARG A 175 -17.35 5.59 -2.59
CA ARG A 175 -15.96 6.06 -2.55
C ARG A 175 -15.19 5.34 -1.47
N ILE A 176 -14.05 4.72 -1.83
CA ILE A 176 -13.04 4.21 -0.89
C ILE A 176 -11.78 5.07 -1.05
N PRO A 177 -11.57 6.09 -0.23
CA PRO A 177 -10.43 7.02 -0.39
C PRO A 177 -9.10 6.40 0.06
N ARG A 178 -9.14 5.45 1.01
CA ARG A 178 -8.00 4.71 1.56
C ARG A 178 -8.43 3.35 2.09
N PHE A 179 -7.54 2.37 2.03
CA PHE A 179 -7.69 1.08 2.71
C PHE A 179 -7.05 1.14 4.10
N ARG A 180 -7.55 2.06 4.93
CA ARG A 180 -6.99 2.31 6.27
C ARG A 180 -8.07 2.96 7.13
N PRO A 181 -8.31 2.41 8.36
CA PRO A 181 -9.31 2.99 9.27
C PRO A 181 -8.96 4.41 9.74
N ALA A 182 -7.66 4.78 9.75
CA ALA A 182 -7.20 6.07 10.25
C ALA A 182 -7.82 7.31 9.56
N GLU A 183 -8.36 7.14 8.35
CA GLU A 183 -9.10 8.19 7.63
C GLU A 183 -10.51 8.42 8.21
N TYR A 184 -10.97 7.57 9.13
CA TYR A 184 -12.32 7.59 9.67
C TYR A 184 -12.31 7.59 11.21
N PRO A 185 -12.20 8.74 11.87
CA PRO A 185 -12.18 8.82 13.33
C PRO A 185 -13.38 8.17 14.03
N ALA A 186 -14.54 8.20 13.40
CA ALA A 186 -15.74 7.56 13.93
C ALA A 186 -15.58 6.06 14.13
N LEU A 187 -14.85 5.37 13.23
CA LEU A 187 -14.60 3.92 13.32
C LEU A 187 -13.72 3.57 14.51
N CYS A 188 -12.71 4.41 14.80
CA CYS A 188 -11.88 4.23 15.98
C CYS A 188 -12.70 4.40 17.27
N ILE A 189 -13.54 5.43 17.33
CA ILE A 189 -14.39 5.70 18.50
C ILE A 189 -15.39 4.55 18.72
N GLU A 190 -15.92 3.98 17.65
CA GLU A 190 -16.83 2.83 17.72
C GLU A 190 -16.12 1.55 18.15
N ALA A 191 -14.88 1.32 17.66
CA ALA A 191 -14.09 0.14 18.02
C ALA A 191 -13.50 0.19 19.43
N TRP A 192 -13.43 1.40 20.05
CA TRP A 192 -12.82 1.60 21.36
C TRP A 192 -13.47 0.75 22.46
N PRO A 193 -12.71 0.12 23.38
CA PRO A 193 -11.24 0.17 23.55
C PRO A 193 -10.47 -0.91 22.76
N VAL A 194 -11.12 -1.72 21.94
CA VAL A 194 -10.53 -2.88 21.25
C VAL A 194 -10.04 -2.44 19.87
N GLN A 195 -8.80 -1.97 19.79
CA GLN A 195 -8.23 -1.46 18.53
C GLN A 195 -8.12 -2.52 17.43
N ASP A 196 -7.87 -3.78 17.78
CA ASP A 196 -7.80 -4.89 16.82
C ASP A 196 -9.13 -5.14 16.08
N ALA A 197 -10.25 -4.62 16.63
CA ALA A 197 -11.56 -4.69 15.98
C ALA A 197 -11.78 -3.62 14.88
N ILE A 198 -10.89 -2.65 14.73
CA ILE A 198 -11.16 -1.49 13.87
C ILE A 198 -11.26 -1.85 12.39
N ASP A 199 -10.51 -2.84 11.92
CA ASP A 199 -10.59 -3.32 10.54
C ASP A 199 -11.94 -4.04 10.29
N ALA A 200 -12.45 -4.77 11.27
CA ALA A 200 -13.78 -5.38 11.20
C ALA A 200 -14.90 -4.30 11.19
N VAL A 201 -14.74 -3.22 11.97
CA VAL A 201 -15.66 -2.07 11.94
C VAL A 201 -15.64 -1.40 10.56
N TRP A 202 -14.46 -1.20 9.98
CA TRP A 202 -14.29 -0.63 8.63
C TRP A 202 -15.02 -1.49 7.58
N LEU A 203 -14.85 -2.82 7.63
CA LEU A 203 -15.52 -3.75 6.71
C LEU A 203 -17.04 -3.70 6.88
N ARG A 204 -17.53 -3.67 8.12
CA ARG A 204 -18.98 -3.59 8.42
C ARG A 204 -19.59 -2.30 7.87
N GLU A 205 -18.94 -1.16 8.09
CA GLU A 205 -19.41 0.13 7.57
C GLU A 205 -19.45 0.14 6.04
N LEU A 206 -18.46 -0.46 5.35
CA LEU A 206 -18.52 -0.61 3.91
C LEU A 206 -19.68 -1.51 3.48
N ALA A 207 -19.89 -2.65 4.16
CA ALA A 207 -21.01 -3.55 3.89
C ALA A 207 -22.37 -2.84 4.07
N ASP A 208 -22.51 -1.99 5.09
CA ASP A 208 -23.72 -1.21 5.31
C ASP A 208 -23.99 -0.21 4.18
N ARG A 209 -22.93 0.39 3.60
CA ARG A 209 -23.08 1.25 2.39
C ARG A 209 -23.53 0.43 1.19
N LEU A 210 -22.97 -0.76 0.99
CA LEU A 210 -23.40 -1.67 -0.08
C LEU A 210 -24.85 -2.11 0.10
N ALA A 211 -25.27 -2.44 1.32
CA ALA A 211 -26.66 -2.76 1.65
C ALA A 211 -27.60 -1.57 1.42
N ALA A 212 -27.16 -0.33 1.70
CA ALA A 212 -27.93 0.87 1.41
C ALA A 212 -28.15 1.04 -0.11
N LEU A 213 -27.13 0.84 -0.92
CA LEU A 213 -27.23 0.87 -2.38
C LEU A 213 -28.13 -0.25 -2.92
N ARG A 214 -28.13 -1.43 -2.33
CA ARG A 214 -29.05 -2.53 -2.66
C ARG A 214 -30.51 -2.12 -2.42
N ARG A 215 -30.80 -1.42 -1.32
CA ARG A 215 -32.17 -0.90 -1.02
C ARG A 215 -32.62 0.13 -2.05
N GLU A 216 -31.71 0.91 -2.63
CA GLU A 216 -32.01 1.85 -3.72
C GLU A 216 -32.24 1.15 -5.07
N ARG A 217 -32.14 -0.20 -5.15
CA ARG A 217 -32.34 -1.03 -6.33
C ARG A 217 -31.51 -0.58 -7.52
N VAL A 218 -30.23 -0.31 -7.28
CA VAL A 218 -29.28 0.03 -8.34
C VAL A 218 -28.98 -1.18 -9.22
N ALA A 219 -28.80 -0.96 -10.51
CA ALA A 219 -28.50 -2.02 -11.49
C ALA A 219 -27.03 -2.49 -11.40
N ALA A 220 -26.14 -1.59 -11.03
CA ALA A 220 -24.71 -1.86 -10.84
C ALA A 220 -24.11 -0.86 -9.87
N ILE A 221 -22.93 -1.19 -9.34
CA ILE A 221 -22.16 -0.27 -8.46
C ILE A 221 -20.87 0.15 -9.17
N LEU A 222 -20.55 1.44 -9.10
CA LEU A 222 -19.25 2.00 -9.38
C LEU A 222 -18.50 2.22 -8.04
N VAL A 223 -17.46 1.43 -7.80
CA VAL A 223 -16.55 1.62 -6.67
C VAL A 223 -15.43 2.56 -7.11
N ASP A 224 -15.31 3.71 -6.48
CA ASP A 224 -14.32 4.73 -6.82
C ASP A 224 -13.11 4.62 -5.89
N VAL A 225 -11.98 4.12 -6.43
CA VAL A 225 -10.66 4.10 -5.78
C VAL A 225 -9.65 5.02 -6.49
N GLY A 226 -10.10 5.93 -7.34
CA GLY A 226 -9.23 6.92 -8.00
C GLY A 226 -8.49 7.79 -6.97
N GLY A 227 -7.17 7.98 -7.12
CA GLY A 227 -6.34 8.70 -6.17
C GLY A 227 -6.19 8.03 -4.79
N ASN A 228 -6.63 6.78 -4.64
CA ASN A 228 -6.43 6.00 -3.41
C ASN A 228 -4.99 5.45 -3.37
N GLY A 229 -4.12 6.04 -2.55
CA GLY A 229 -2.72 5.65 -2.41
C GLY A 229 -2.50 4.38 -1.58
N GLY A 230 -3.54 3.58 -1.30
CA GLY A 230 -3.39 2.30 -0.61
C GLY A 230 -3.76 2.32 0.88
N GLY A 231 -3.07 1.53 1.68
CA GLY A 231 -3.32 1.32 3.11
C GLY A 231 -2.74 0.01 3.60
N ASN A 232 -3.60 -0.83 4.22
CA ASN A 232 -3.26 -2.14 4.76
C ASN A 232 -3.96 -3.30 4.00
N ASP A 233 -4.03 -4.46 4.61
CA ASP A 233 -4.57 -5.70 4.05
C ASP A 233 -6.08 -5.67 3.78
N LEU A 234 -6.79 -4.62 4.24
CA LEU A 234 -8.18 -4.36 3.85
C LEU A 234 -8.36 -4.30 2.32
N GLY A 235 -7.29 -3.98 1.57
CA GLY A 235 -7.31 -4.07 0.10
C GLY A 235 -7.57 -5.48 -0.42
N ASP A 236 -7.06 -6.53 0.23
CA ASP A 236 -7.39 -7.92 -0.12
C ASP A 236 -8.75 -8.35 0.46
N TRP A 237 -9.03 -8.01 1.72
CA TRP A 237 -10.21 -8.51 2.44
C TRP A 237 -11.50 -7.96 1.87
N ALA A 238 -11.56 -6.67 1.54
CA ALA A 238 -12.76 -5.98 1.09
C ALA A 238 -13.37 -6.56 -0.20
N ALA A 239 -12.59 -7.23 -1.05
CA ALA A 239 -13.11 -7.85 -2.27
C ALA A 239 -14.25 -8.88 -1.98
N ARG A 240 -14.22 -9.52 -0.80
CA ARG A 240 -15.20 -10.51 -0.39
C ARG A 240 -16.58 -9.92 -0.10
N LEU A 241 -16.68 -8.63 0.12
CA LEU A 241 -17.94 -7.93 0.31
C LEU A 241 -18.75 -7.80 -1.01
N PHE A 242 -18.08 -7.95 -2.16
CA PHE A 242 -18.65 -7.73 -3.49
C PHE A 242 -19.02 -9.02 -4.22
N THR A 243 -18.98 -10.16 -3.55
CA THR A 243 -19.40 -11.44 -4.12
C THR A 243 -19.70 -12.46 -3.04
N SER A 244 -20.66 -13.35 -3.28
CA SER A 244 -20.92 -14.55 -2.46
C SER A 244 -19.98 -15.70 -2.80
N ARG A 245 -19.27 -15.63 -3.95
CA ARG A 245 -18.32 -16.65 -4.40
C ARG A 245 -17.05 -16.63 -3.56
N ASP A 246 -16.31 -17.74 -3.57
CA ASP A 246 -15.01 -17.82 -2.95
C ASP A 246 -13.99 -16.90 -3.65
N VAL A 247 -13.25 -16.15 -2.86
CA VAL A 247 -12.19 -15.25 -3.32
C VAL A 247 -10.87 -15.72 -2.70
N ARG A 248 -9.93 -16.11 -3.55
CA ARG A 248 -8.60 -16.52 -3.12
C ARG A 248 -7.67 -15.32 -3.08
N SER A 249 -6.84 -15.26 -2.03
CA SER A 249 -5.84 -14.19 -1.89
C SER A 249 -4.66 -14.37 -2.84
N ALA A 250 -3.96 -13.27 -3.10
CA ALA A 250 -2.78 -13.28 -3.98
C ALA A 250 -1.63 -14.06 -3.36
N PRO A 251 -0.86 -14.85 -4.14
CA PRO A 251 0.43 -15.37 -3.69
C PRO A 251 1.35 -14.23 -3.26
N LEU A 252 2.01 -14.42 -2.11
CA LEU A 252 2.96 -13.49 -1.54
C LEU A 252 4.36 -14.08 -1.65
N LEU A 253 5.29 -13.29 -2.15
CA LEU A 253 6.72 -13.62 -2.14
C LEU A 253 7.47 -12.59 -1.29
N MET A 254 8.55 -13.00 -0.66
CA MET A 254 9.45 -12.12 0.06
C MET A 254 10.90 -12.37 -0.37
N HIS A 255 11.78 -11.39 -0.12
CA HIS A 255 13.20 -11.61 -0.34
C HIS A 255 13.70 -12.69 0.62
N ALA A 256 14.47 -13.64 0.09
CA ALA A 256 15.15 -14.68 0.88
C ALA A 256 16.20 -14.05 1.81
N GLY A 257 16.63 -14.81 2.83
CA GLY A 257 17.61 -14.34 3.80
C GLY A 257 16.97 -13.83 5.10
N PRO A 258 17.63 -12.90 5.83
CA PRO A 258 17.22 -12.52 7.18
C PRO A 258 15.78 -11.99 7.28
N LEU A 259 15.31 -11.22 6.30
CA LEU A 259 13.94 -10.69 6.27
C LEU A 259 12.90 -11.79 6.10
N GLY A 260 13.12 -12.69 5.14
CA GLY A 260 12.25 -13.83 4.94
C GLY A 260 12.22 -14.76 6.16
N VAL A 261 13.37 -15.02 6.79
CA VAL A 261 13.42 -15.80 8.04
C VAL A 261 12.61 -15.13 9.14
N LYS A 262 12.78 -13.82 9.35
CA LYS A 262 12.01 -13.06 10.35
C LYS A 262 10.51 -13.15 10.12
N TYR A 263 10.07 -12.96 8.86
CA TYR A 263 8.65 -13.07 8.52
C TYR A 263 8.11 -14.47 8.82
N MET A 264 8.84 -15.53 8.44
CA MET A 264 8.44 -16.91 8.74
C MET A 264 8.36 -17.16 10.26
N ASP A 265 9.24 -16.56 11.06
CA ASP A 265 9.21 -16.68 12.52
C ASP A 265 7.96 -16.03 13.11
N GLU A 266 7.58 -14.84 12.64
CA GLU A 266 6.34 -14.18 13.09
C GLU A 266 5.09 -15.00 12.74
N GLN A 267 5.04 -15.57 11.52
CA GLN A 267 3.93 -16.45 11.13
C GLN A 267 3.91 -17.76 11.96
N LEU A 268 5.06 -18.38 12.18
CA LEU A 268 5.17 -19.60 13.01
C LEU A 268 4.76 -19.35 14.45
N GLN A 269 5.07 -18.20 15.01
CA GLN A 269 4.62 -17.83 16.34
C GLN A 269 3.09 -17.82 16.43
N ALA A 270 2.41 -17.07 15.55
CA ALA A 270 0.94 -16.98 15.53
C ALA A 270 0.27 -18.35 15.32
N LEU A 271 0.80 -19.15 14.38
CA LEU A 271 0.28 -20.50 14.10
C LEU A 271 0.46 -21.45 15.30
N ASN A 272 1.59 -21.40 16.01
CA ASN A 272 1.83 -22.23 17.19
C ASN A 272 0.97 -21.81 18.38
N GLU A 273 0.73 -20.52 18.59
CA GLU A 273 -0.17 -19.99 19.60
C GLU A 273 -1.62 -20.48 19.35
N ALA A 274 -2.10 -20.36 18.11
CA ALA A 274 -3.42 -20.87 17.72
C ALA A 274 -3.50 -22.39 17.88
N ARG A 275 -2.47 -23.15 17.49
CA ARG A 275 -2.43 -24.60 17.66
C ARG A 275 -2.49 -25.02 19.14
N ALA A 276 -1.82 -24.30 20.03
CA ALA A 276 -1.85 -24.58 21.46
C ALA A 276 -3.25 -24.36 22.06
N ALA A 277 -4.05 -23.45 21.49
CA ALA A 277 -5.43 -23.21 21.90
C ALA A 277 -6.43 -24.27 21.38
N HIS A 278 -6.06 -25.07 20.36
CA HIS A 278 -6.95 -26.02 19.68
C HIS A 278 -6.47 -27.48 19.71
N VAL A 279 -5.77 -27.90 20.77
CA VAL A 279 -5.21 -29.25 20.88
C VAL A 279 -6.30 -30.36 20.93
N ASP A 280 -7.49 -30.01 21.36
CA ASP A 280 -8.64 -30.95 21.49
C ASP A 280 -9.53 -30.96 20.22
N ASP A 281 -9.28 -30.08 19.23
CA ASP A 281 -9.98 -30.07 17.95
C ASP A 281 -9.07 -30.65 16.86
N SER A 282 -9.28 -31.92 16.54
CA SER A 282 -8.44 -32.71 15.65
C SER A 282 -8.37 -32.11 14.21
N ASP A 283 -9.44 -31.49 13.73
CA ASP A 283 -9.53 -30.97 12.37
C ASP A 283 -8.79 -29.64 12.26
N ILE A 284 -9.00 -28.74 13.20
CA ILE A 284 -8.29 -27.45 13.27
C ILE A 284 -6.80 -27.69 13.53
N GLU A 285 -6.45 -28.58 14.50
CA GLU A 285 -5.06 -28.93 14.81
C GLU A 285 -4.33 -29.47 13.57
N ALA A 286 -4.98 -30.33 12.78
CA ALA A 286 -4.37 -30.88 11.58
C ALA A 286 -4.07 -29.80 10.50
N VAL A 287 -4.95 -28.81 10.35
CA VAL A 287 -4.72 -27.67 9.41
C VAL A 287 -3.58 -26.79 9.89
N LEU A 288 -3.59 -26.42 11.20
CA LEU A 288 -2.54 -25.59 11.79
C LEU A 288 -1.17 -26.28 11.73
N ARG A 289 -1.09 -27.56 12.05
CA ARG A 289 0.14 -28.36 11.96
C ARG A 289 0.70 -28.37 10.53
N ARG A 290 -0.16 -28.57 9.52
CA ARG A 290 0.27 -28.53 8.11
C ARG A 290 0.79 -27.16 7.71
N ALA A 291 0.14 -26.07 8.14
CA ALA A 291 0.61 -24.72 7.91
C ALA A 291 2.00 -24.49 8.55
N ILE A 292 2.17 -24.92 9.81
CA ILE A 292 3.46 -24.85 10.52
C ILE A 292 4.57 -25.59 9.74
N GLU A 293 4.32 -26.84 9.33
CA GLU A 293 5.28 -27.62 8.54
C GLU A 293 5.70 -26.91 7.24
N VAL A 294 4.76 -26.23 6.58
CA VAL A 294 5.03 -25.44 5.36
C VAL A 294 5.90 -24.24 5.70
N PHE A 295 5.58 -23.47 6.73
CA PHE A 295 6.36 -22.27 7.09
C PHE A 295 7.74 -22.62 7.65
N GLU A 296 7.90 -23.72 8.41
CA GLU A 296 9.22 -24.23 8.82
C GLU A 296 10.09 -24.60 7.62
N ARG A 297 9.52 -25.23 6.60
CA ARG A 297 10.24 -25.54 5.36
C ARG A 297 10.66 -24.26 4.64
N ARG A 298 9.75 -23.30 4.44
CA ARG A 298 10.04 -22.00 3.82
C ARG A 298 11.10 -21.22 4.57
N LYS A 299 11.09 -21.26 5.90
CA LYS A 299 12.12 -20.65 6.74
C LYS A 299 13.50 -21.26 6.46
N ARG A 300 13.59 -22.60 6.36
CA ARG A 300 14.84 -23.29 6.01
C ARG A 300 15.30 -22.91 4.60
N GLU A 301 14.40 -22.90 3.63
CA GLU A 301 14.68 -22.48 2.26
C GLU A 301 15.19 -21.04 2.22
N SER A 302 14.52 -20.12 2.94
CA SER A 302 14.95 -18.73 3.05
C SER A 302 16.38 -18.57 3.59
N SER A 303 16.74 -19.36 4.60
CA SER A 303 18.08 -19.29 5.21
C SER A 303 19.19 -19.89 4.32
N GLN A 304 18.85 -20.74 3.36
CA GLN A 304 19.78 -21.46 2.51
C GLN A 304 19.91 -20.87 1.10
N GLN A 305 18.93 -20.08 0.67
CA GLN A 305 18.90 -19.53 -0.68
C GLN A 305 19.98 -18.46 -0.83
N SER A 306 20.88 -18.67 -1.77
CA SER A 306 21.79 -17.66 -2.27
C SER A 306 21.54 -17.46 -3.75
N CYS A 307 21.08 -16.30 -4.14
CA CYS A 307 20.85 -15.91 -5.52
C CYS A 307 21.72 -14.70 -5.83
N ASP A 308 22.66 -14.83 -6.77
CA ASP A 308 23.42 -13.68 -7.24
C ASP A 308 22.50 -12.80 -8.11
N MET A 309 22.12 -11.65 -7.57
CA MET A 309 21.28 -10.66 -8.25
C MET A 309 22.10 -9.60 -9.00
N SER A 310 23.42 -9.64 -8.96
CA SER A 310 24.29 -8.66 -9.62
C SER A 310 24.12 -8.59 -11.13
N TRP A 311 23.56 -9.63 -11.75
CA TRP A 311 23.27 -9.68 -13.18
C TRP A 311 22.39 -8.51 -13.65
N VAL A 312 21.50 -7.98 -12.81
CA VAL A 312 20.58 -6.88 -13.16
C VAL A 312 21.30 -5.60 -13.59
N TRP A 313 22.55 -5.41 -13.17
CA TRP A 313 23.39 -4.26 -13.53
C TRP A 313 24.10 -4.41 -14.88
N HIS A 314 24.03 -5.61 -15.47
CA HIS A 314 24.79 -5.95 -16.67
C HIS A 314 23.91 -6.34 -17.86
N GLU A 315 22.76 -6.95 -17.59
CA GLU A 315 21.84 -7.45 -18.61
C GLU A 315 20.38 -7.35 -18.17
N GLN A 316 19.47 -7.59 -19.09
CA GLN A 316 18.03 -7.77 -18.80
C GLN A 316 17.67 -9.25 -18.97
N ARG A 317 16.87 -9.79 -18.03
CA ARG A 317 16.34 -11.16 -18.09
C ARG A 317 14.82 -11.13 -17.93
N ARG A 318 14.13 -12.08 -18.59
CA ARG A 318 12.69 -12.25 -18.38
C ARG A 318 12.42 -12.53 -16.89
N PHE A 319 11.47 -11.81 -16.31
CA PHE A 319 11.01 -12.09 -14.95
C PHE A 319 10.40 -13.50 -14.86
N ASP A 320 10.86 -14.28 -13.90
CA ASP A 320 10.37 -15.60 -13.57
C ASP A 320 10.61 -15.83 -12.07
N PRO A 321 9.56 -15.69 -11.24
CA PRO A 321 9.73 -15.78 -9.77
C PRO A 321 10.15 -17.18 -9.31
N ALA A 322 9.98 -18.22 -10.14
CA ALA A 322 10.40 -19.58 -9.80
C ALA A 322 11.90 -19.84 -10.04
N LYS A 323 12.59 -18.93 -10.73
CA LYS A 323 14.02 -19.00 -10.96
C LYS A 323 14.78 -18.18 -9.91
N CYS A 324 16.10 -18.08 -10.08
CA CYS A 324 16.96 -17.28 -9.23
C CYS A 324 16.54 -15.79 -9.27
N SER A 325 15.55 -15.43 -8.47
CA SER A 325 14.97 -14.09 -8.34
C SER A 325 15.24 -13.45 -6.97
N GLY A 326 15.93 -14.15 -6.07
CA GLY A 326 16.09 -13.74 -4.68
C GLY A 326 14.80 -13.89 -3.84
N LEU A 327 13.72 -14.41 -4.42
CA LEU A 327 12.41 -14.50 -3.77
C LEU A 327 12.09 -15.91 -3.29
N ILE A 328 11.34 -16.00 -2.21
CA ILE A 328 10.76 -17.22 -1.67
C ILE A 328 9.25 -17.07 -1.51
N ASP A 329 8.55 -18.19 -1.55
CA ASP A 329 7.12 -18.24 -1.21
C ASP A 329 6.91 -17.89 0.26
N ALA A 330 6.15 -16.83 0.51
CA ALA A 330 5.81 -16.33 1.84
C ALA A 330 4.33 -16.58 2.22
N GLY A 331 3.62 -17.40 1.46
CA GLY A 331 2.19 -17.65 1.66
C GLY A 331 1.34 -16.78 0.75
N PHE A 332 0.42 -16.06 1.35
CA PHE A 332 -0.57 -15.27 0.63
C PHE A 332 -0.72 -13.89 1.27
N ALA A 333 -1.27 -12.95 0.54
CA ALA A 333 -1.58 -11.62 1.05
C ALA A 333 -2.52 -11.63 2.27
N SER A 334 -3.20 -12.74 2.52
CA SER A 334 -4.07 -12.97 3.67
C SER A 334 -3.50 -13.98 4.69
N GLY A 335 -2.19 -14.18 4.74
CA GLY A 335 -1.55 -15.05 5.72
C GLY A 335 -1.11 -16.41 5.18
N ALA A 336 -1.31 -17.47 5.97
CA ALA A 336 -0.81 -18.80 5.67
C ALA A 336 -1.56 -19.51 4.53
N LEU A 337 -2.87 -19.21 4.38
CA LEU A 337 -3.76 -19.81 3.40
C LEU A 337 -4.33 -18.75 2.44
N ASP A 338 -4.61 -19.15 1.21
CA ASP A 338 -5.26 -18.31 0.21
C ASP A 338 -6.79 -18.26 0.39
N TYR A 339 -7.33 -19.24 1.09
CA TYR A 339 -8.75 -19.41 1.39
C TYR A 339 -8.93 -20.28 2.63
N LEU A 340 -9.94 -19.95 3.41
CA LEU A 340 -10.43 -20.77 4.52
C LEU A 340 -11.97 -20.77 4.50
N ALA A 341 -12.58 -21.94 4.64
CA ALA A 341 -14.03 -22.03 4.68
C ALA A 341 -14.60 -21.26 5.88
N PRO A 342 -15.69 -20.48 5.70
CA PRO A 342 -16.36 -19.82 6.81
C PRO A 342 -16.79 -20.82 7.92
N GLY A 343 -16.76 -20.35 9.17
CA GLY A 343 -17.16 -21.17 10.33
C GLY A 343 -16.00 -21.82 11.08
N THR A 344 -14.76 -21.63 10.64
CA THR A 344 -13.56 -21.97 11.45
C THR A 344 -13.53 -21.11 12.71
N ALA A 345 -13.03 -21.67 13.82
CA ALA A 345 -12.88 -20.93 15.08
C ALA A 345 -12.12 -19.60 14.84
N PRO A 346 -12.61 -18.45 15.37
CA PRO A 346 -12.13 -17.12 14.96
C PRO A 346 -10.63 -16.90 15.18
N ASP A 347 -10.06 -17.41 16.25
CA ASP A 347 -8.63 -17.28 16.58
C ASP A 347 -7.76 -18.16 15.66
N ALA A 348 -8.18 -19.39 15.35
CA ALA A 348 -7.52 -20.23 14.36
C ALA A 348 -7.63 -19.61 12.96
N ALA A 349 -8.78 -19.06 12.60
CA ALA A 349 -8.98 -18.36 11.35
C ALA A 349 -8.06 -17.12 11.25
N ALA A 350 -7.94 -16.34 12.31
CA ALA A 350 -7.04 -15.18 12.35
C ALA A 350 -5.56 -15.55 12.16
N ALA A 351 -5.12 -16.70 12.66
CA ALA A 351 -3.75 -17.18 12.44
C ALA A 351 -3.51 -17.77 11.04
N LEU A 352 -4.53 -18.35 10.42
CA LEU A 352 -4.43 -19.04 9.13
C LEU A 352 -4.75 -18.13 7.94
N TYR A 353 -5.75 -17.25 8.10
CA TYR A 353 -6.35 -16.52 6.99
C TYR A 353 -6.98 -15.20 7.46
N TRP A 354 -6.23 -14.13 7.41
CA TRP A 354 -6.63 -12.81 7.95
C TRP A 354 -7.90 -12.26 7.31
N ALA A 355 -8.13 -12.57 6.02
CA ALA A 355 -9.34 -12.14 5.32
C ALA A 355 -10.63 -12.78 5.85
N SER A 356 -10.55 -13.74 6.79
CA SER A 356 -11.70 -14.28 7.53
C SER A 356 -12.48 -13.19 8.28
N ALA A 357 -11.85 -12.07 8.62
CA ALA A 357 -12.51 -10.90 9.18
C ALA A 357 -13.64 -10.35 8.30
N ALA A 358 -13.60 -10.59 6.98
CA ALA A 358 -14.63 -10.18 6.03
C ALA A 358 -15.79 -11.19 5.90
N ASP A 359 -15.66 -12.41 6.42
CA ASP A 359 -16.65 -13.48 6.22
C ASP A 359 -18.06 -13.10 6.69
N PRO A 360 -18.26 -12.41 7.83
CA PRO A 360 -19.62 -12.01 8.26
C PRO A 360 -20.31 -11.07 7.26
N MET A 361 -19.56 -10.37 6.40
CA MET A 361 -20.05 -9.39 5.43
C MET A 361 -19.94 -9.88 3.99
N ARG A 362 -19.54 -11.14 3.76
CA ARG A 362 -19.41 -11.75 2.43
C ARG A 362 -20.69 -11.57 1.62
N GLY A 363 -20.56 -11.11 0.37
CA GLY A 363 -21.69 -10.90 -0.52
C GLY A 363 -22.65 -9.80 -0.06
N ALA A 364 -22.20 -8.81 0.72
CA ALA A 364 -22.99 -7.61 1.02
C ALA A 364 -23.53 -6.97 -0.27
N TRP A 365 -22.79 -7.10 -1.35
CA TRP A 365 -23.24 -6.87 -2.72
C TRP A 365 -22.86 -8.07 -3.61
N ASP A 366 -23.75 -8.48 -4.51
CA ASP A 366 -23.55 -9.63 -5.41
C ASP A 366 -24.14 -9.36 -6.82
N GLY A 367 -24.17 -8.09 -7.23
CA GLY A 367 -24.54 -7.66 -8.57
C GLY A 367 -23.33 -7.16 -9.36
N PRO A 368 -23.54 -6.61 -10.57
CA PRO A 368 -22.47 -6.05 -11.40
C PRO A 368 -21.68 -4.96 -10.67
N VAL A 369 -20.34 -5.02 -10.78
CA VAL A 369 -19.41 -4.05 -10.17
C VAL A 369 -18.48 -3.50 -11.24
N TYR A 370 -18.33 -2.18 -11.24
CA TYR A 370 -17.29 -1.46 -11.96
C TYR A 370 -16.36 -0.81 -10.95
N LEU A 371 -15.06 -0.84 -11.23
CA LEU A 371 -14.04 -0.28 -10.35
C LEU A 371 -13.30 0.85 -11.07
N LEU A 372 -13.47 2.08 -10.59
CA LEU A 372 -12.74 3.24 -11.10
C LEU A 372 -11.34 3.27 -10.54
N THR A 373 -10.36 3.19 -11.42
CA THR A 373 -8.92 3.33 -11.14
C THR A 373 -8.31 4.50 -11.91
N ASP A 374 -7.23 5.06 -11.39
CA ASP A 374 -6.43 6.07 -12.07
C ASP A 374 -4.94 5.97 -11.69
N THR A 375 -4.13 6.89 -12.21
CA THR A 375 -2.67 6.96 -11.94
C THR A 375 -2.31 7.30 -10.49
N GLY A 376 -3.27 7.61 -9.63
CA GLY A 376 -3.10 7.80 -8.19
C GLY A 376 -3.57 6.58 -7.37
N THR A 377 -4.16 5.57 -8.02
CA THR A 377 -4.51 4.29 -7.39
C THR A 377 -3.24 3.48 -7.17
N ALA A 378 -2.91 3.15 -5.91
CA ALA A 378 -1.59 2.63 -5.55
C ALA A 378 -1.63 1.61 -4.40
N SER A 379 -0.62 0.71 -4.30
CA SER A 379 -0.36 -0.17 -3.15
C SER A 379 -1.58 -1.05 -2.79
N ALA A 380 -2.15 -0.96 -1.59
CA ALA A 380 -3.33 -1.74 -1.19
C ALA A 380 -4.57 -1.48 -2.08
N ALA A 381 -4.67 -0.31 -2.74
CA ALA A 381 -5.71 -0.07 -3.73
C ALA A 381 -5.46 -0.82 -5.04
N GLU A 382 -4.21 -1.09 -5.39
CA GLU A 382 -3.86 -1.99 -6.50
C GLU A 382 -4.14 -3.43 -6.14
N MET A 383 -3.84 -3.86 -4.92
CA MET A 383 -4.21 -5.18 -4.41
C MET A 383 -5.73 -5.41 -4.50
N PHE A 384 -6.53 -4.44 -4.10
CA PHE A 384 -7.98 -4.49 -4.25
C PHE A 384 -8.39 -4.58 -5.72
N ALA A 385 -7.84 -3.72 -6.59
CA ALA A 385 -8.14 -3.72 -8.02
C ALA A 385 -7.75 -5.05 -8.69
N ALA A 386 -6.58 -5.59 -8.32
CA ALA A 386 -6.12 -6.90 -8.77
C ALA A 386 -7.10 -8.00 -8.34
N ARG A 387 -7.46 -8.04 -7.03
CA ARG A 387 -8.41 -9.04 -6.52
C ARG A 387 -9.77 -8.97 -7.22
N MET A 388 -10.34 -7.78 -7.31
CA MET A 388 -11.64 -7.57 -7.94
C MET A 388 -11.64 -7.99 -9.40
N ARG A 389 -10.61 -7.62 -10.16
CA ARG A 389 -10.49 -7.92 -11.57
C ARG A 389 -10.14 -9.39 -11.84
N ASP A 390 -9.10 -9.91 -11.18
CA ASP A 390 -8.57 -11.25 -11.43
C ASP A 390 -9.54 -12.35 -10.97
N SER A 391 -10.39 -12.08 -9.96
CA SER A 391 -11.47 -12.97 -9.54
C SER A 391 -12.75 -12.79 -10.35
N GLY A 392 -12.77 -11.92 -11.36
CA GLY A 392 -13.96 -11.64 -12.16
C GLY A 392 -15.13 -11.05 -11.36
N ILE A 393 -14.83 -10.30 -10.30
CA ILE A 393 -15.84 -9.63 -9.45
C ILE A 393 -16.21 -8.29 -10.08
N ALA A 394 -15.22 -7.54 -10.58
CA ALA A 394 -15.44 -6.24 -11.19
C ALA A 394 -14.75 -6.11 -12.54
N LYS A 395 -15.33 -5.29 -13.41
CA LYS A 395 -14.64 -4.71 -14.58
C LYS A 395 -14.02 -3.38 -14.20
N THR A 396 -12.76 -3.17 -14.55
CA THR A 396 -12.05 -1.93 -14.22
C THR A 396 -12.26 -0.86 -15.28
N VAL A 397 -12.43 0.40 -14.86
CA VAL A 397 -12.68 1.55 -15.73
C VAL A 397 -11.80 2.73 -15.34
N GLY A 398 -11.28 3.48 -16.30
CA GLY A 398 -10.49 4.68 -16.05
C GLY A 398 -9.09 4.62 -16.62
N ALA A 399 -8.06 4.69 -15.78
CA ALA A 399 -6.66 4.61 -16.21
C ALA A 399 -5.92 3.47 -15.49
N ARG A 400 -4.74 3.11 -16.02
CA ARG A 400 -3.81 2.18 -15.35
C ARG A 400 -3.46 2.75 -13.98
N THR A 401 -3.36 1.88 -12.98
CA THR A 401 -2.89 2.23 -11.63
C THR A 401 -1.42 2.63 -11.63
N LEU A 402 -0.94 3.16 -10.51
CA LEU A 402 0.40 3.74 -10.41
C LEU A 402 1.52 2.70 -10.61
N GLY A 403 1.32 1.47 -10.16
CA GLY A 403 2.33 0.42 -10.25
C GLY A 403 3.31 0.46 -9.06
N LEU A 404 2.80 0.53 -7.84
CA LEU A 404 3.62 0.41 -6.63
C LEU A 404 3.70 -1.03 -6.11
N GLY A 405 2.70 -1.87 -6.39
CA GLY A 405 2.65 -3.25 -5.94
C GLY A 405 2.71 -3.39 -4.41
N CYS A 406 3.42 -4.44 -3.94
CA CYS A 406 3.64 -4.68 -2.52
C CYS A 406 4.79 -3.80 -1.98
N GLY A 407 4.53 -3.06 -0.91
CA GLY A 407 5.55 -2.24 -0.26
C GLY A 407 6.27 -2.97 0.87
N SER A 408 5.53 -3.38 1.90
CA SER A 408 6.11 -3.98 3.09
C SER A 408 5.13 -4.94 3.77
N MET A 409 5.59 -6.13 4.10
CA MET A 409 4.93 -7.08 5.02
C MET A 409 5.64 -7.11 6.37
N LEU A 410 6.84 -6.55 6.44
CA LEU A 410 7.59 -6.36 7.69
C LEU A 410 8.02 -4.90 7.79
N GLU A 411 7.84 -4.33 8.97
CA GLU A 411 8.44 -3.04 9.30
C GLU A 411 9.96 -3.20 9.37
N THR A 412 10.67 -2.44 8.56
CA THR A 412 12.13 -2.40 8.53
C THR A 412 12.62 -0.97 8.70
N LYS A 413 13.79 -0.82 9.34
CA LYS A 413 14.46 0.48 9.35
C LYS A 413 14.92 0.82 7.94
N PRO A 414 14.82 2.08 7.52
CA PRO A 414 15.44 2.51 6.27
C PRO A 414 16.93 2.21 6.25
N LEU A 415 17.45 1.84 5.08
CA LEU A 415 18.89 1.76 4.85
C LEU A 415 19.48 3.16 4.99
N THR A 416 20.46 3.34 5.86
CA THR A 416 21.23 4.60 5.96
C THR A 416 22.62 4.38 5.39
N LEU A 417 22.97 5.14 4.38
CA LEU A 417 24.27 5.05 3.72
C LEU A 417 25.38 5.59 4.63
N PRO A 418 26.54 4.91 4.70
CA PRO A 418 27.53 5.19 5.75
C PRO A 418 28.18 6.57 5.68
N HIS A 419 28.36 7.15 4.50
CA HIS A 419 29.05 8.42 4.33
C HIS A 419 28.09 9.60 4.13
N SER A 420 27.13 9.48 3.21
CA SER A 420 26.16 10.54 2.92
C SER A 420 25.05 10.67 3.95
N GLN A 421 24.84 9.66 4.78
CA GLN A 421 23.71 9.55 5.70
C GLN A 421 22.33 9.62 5.02
N LEU A 422 22.28 9.44 3.69
CA LEU A 422 21.03 9.32 2.98
C LEU A 422 20.31 8.05 3.42
N SER A 423 19.00 8.16 3.66
CA SER A 423 18.17 7.05 4.12
C SER A 423 17.20 6.65 3.04
N ILE A 424 17.10 5.34 2.77
CA ILE A 424 16.31 4.75 1.71
C ILE A 424 15.38 3.69 2.29
N ARG A 425 14.08 3.82 2.04
CA ARG A 425 13.11 2.74 2.29
C ARG A 425 13.16 1.77 1.13
N ILE A 426 13.27 0.47 1.45
CA ILE A 426 13.35 -0.63 0.47
C ILE A 426 12.13 -1.54 0.65
N PRO A 427 11.30 -1.75 -0.39
CA PRO A 427 10.19 -2.72 -0.37
C PRO A 427 10.68 -4.15 -0.16
N ASN A 428 9.93 -4.95 0.63
CA ASN A 428 10.36 -6.29 1.02
C ASN A 428 9.39 -7.42 0.64
N CYS A 429 8.39 -7.15 -0.18
CA CYS A 429 7.40 -8.15 -0.62
C CYS A 429 6.99 -7.96 -2.08
N VAL A 430 6.48 -9.05 -2.67
CA VAL A 430 5.86 -9.09 -4.00
C VAL A 430 4.52 -9.78 -3.88
N ARG A 431 3.48 -9.22 -4.47
CA ARG A 431 2.19 -9.89 -4.69
C ARG A 431 2.06 -10.22 -6.16
N LEU A 432 1.73 -11.49 -6.43
CA LEU A 432 1.53 -11.93 -7.82
C LEU A 432 0.06 -11.83 -8.23
N ARG A 433 -0.15 -11.36 -9.46
CA ARG A 433 -1.43 -11.42 -10.15
C ARG A 433 -1.76 -12.87 -10.53
N ALA A 434 -3.00 -13.13 -10.91
CA ALA A 434 -3.44 -14.46 -11.36
C ALA A 434 -2.66 -14.97 -12.58
N ASP A 435 -2.11 -14.09 -13.42
CA ASP A 435 -1.26 -14.43 -14.56
C ASP A 435 0.23 -14.59 -14.21
N GLY A 436 0.58 -14.50 -12.92
CA GLY A 436 1.95 -14.61 -12.42
C GLY A 436 2.80 -13.34 -12.57
N THR A 437 2.23 -12.23 -13.03
CA THR A 437 2.94 -10.94 -13.06
C THR A 437 2.99 -10.32 -11.67
N ASP A 438 4.04 -9.51 -11.43
CA ASP A 438 4.15 -8.68 -10.23
C ASP A 438 3.14 -7.51 -10.32
N GLU A 439 2.41 -7.23 -9.22
CA GLU A 439 1.49 -6.09 -9.14
C GLU A 439 2.15 -4.75 -9.45
N VAL A 440 3.45 -4.62 -9.24
CA VAL A 440 4.22 -3.41 -9.58
C VAL A 440 4.13 -3.04 -11.06
N ALA A 441 3.66 -3.95 -11.93
CA ALA A 441 3.32 -3.65 -13.30
C ALA A 441 2.14 -2.68 -13.46
N GLY A 442 1.37 -2.47 -12.38
CA GLY A 442 0.12 -1.73 -12.41
C GLY A 442 -1.03 -2.48 -13.10
N ILE A 443 -2.25 -2.12 -12.75
CA ILE A 443 -3.48 -2.74 -13.23
C ILE A 443 -4.04 -1.93 -14.40
N ALA A 444 -3.97 -2.47 -15.61
CA ALA A 444 -4.59 -1.83 -16.79
C ALA A 444 -6.12 -1.95 -16.71
N PRO A 445 -6.88 -0.88 -17.00
CA PRO A 445 -8.34 -0.94 -16.98
C PRO A 445 -8.89 -1.76 -18.16
N ASP A 446 -10.02 -2.44 -17.93
CA ASP A 446 -10.77 -3.12 -18.99
C ASP A 446 -11.42 -2.09 -19.95
N PHE A 447 -11.86 -0.95 -19.40
CA PHE A 447 -12.40 0.17 -20.15
C PHE A 447 -11.55 1.43 -19.93
N PRO A 448 -10.60 1.75 -20.81
CA PRO A 448 -9.83 2.98 -20.71
C PRO A 448 -10.72 4.22 -20.89
N VAL A 449 -10.76 5.10 -19.89
CA VAL A 449 -11.43 6.40 -19.93
C VAL A 449 -10.43 7.48 -19.52
N LEU A 450 -9.44 7.68 -20.38
CA LEU A 450 -8.39 8.67 -20.18
C LEU A 450 -8.93 10.09 -20.40
N PRO A 451 -8.34 11.14 -19.76
CA PRO A 451 -8.66 12.52 -20.08
C PRO A 451 -8.44 12.81 -21.58
N ALA A 452 -9.46 13.34 -22.26
CA ALA A 452 -9.32 13.82 -23.62
C ALA A 452 -8.87 15.30 -23.61
N ALA A 453 -8.28 15.76 -24.73
CA ALA A 453 -7.89 17.15 -24.87
C ALA A 453 -9.10 18.06 -24.65
N ASN A 454 -8.93 19.08 -23.79
CA ASN A 454 -9.97 20.06 -23.41
C ASN A 454 -11.23 19.46 -22.74
N GLU A 455 -11.20 18.22 -22.31
CA GLU A 455 -12.30 17.59 -21.60
C GLU A 455 -12.33 18.06 -20.13
N SER A 456 -13.48 18.56 -19.69
CA SER A 456 -13.66 18.90 -18.27
C SER A 456 -13.79 17.61 -17.43
N PRO A 457 -13.40 17.64 -16.13
CA PRO A 457 -13.62 16.51 -15.23
C PRO A 457 -15.10 16.05 -15.16
N ARG A 458 -16.06 16.99 -15.27
CA ARG A 458 -17.50 16.68 -15.32
C ARG A 458 -17.88 15.90 -16.59
N ALA A 459 -17.34 16.30 -17.74
CA ALA A 459 -17.59 15.59 -19.01
C ALA A 459 -16.97 14.18 -18.98
N ARG A 460 -15.77 14.00 -18.40
CA ARG A 460 -15.16 12.70 -18.21
C ARG A 460 -15.98 11.81 -17.28
N ALA A 461 -16.52 12.34 -16.17
CA ALA A 461 -17.41 11.60 -15.28
C ALA A 461 -18.67 11.11 -16.00
N ALA A 462 -19.29 11.97 -16.82
CA ALA A 462 -20.46 11.59 -17.63
C ALA A 462 -20.12 10.51 -18.66
N ARG A 463 -19.02 10.67 -19.40
CA ARG A 463 -18.55 9.69 -20.40
C ARG A 463 -18.22 8.34 -19.76
N MET A 464 -17.62 8.32 -18.58
CA MET A 464 -17.35 7.08 -17.83
C MET A 464 -18.64 6.33 -17.53
N LEU A 465 -19.66 7.00 -17.02
CA LEU A 465 -20.96 6.39 -16.75
C LEU A 465 -21.65 5.89 -18.02
N THR A 466 -21.48 6.59 -19.15
CA THR A 466 -21.99 6.15 -20.46
C THR A 466 -21.33 4.82 -20.89
N VAL A 467 -20.00 4.72 -20.77
CA VAL A 467 -19.27 3.48 -21.09
C VAL A 467 -19.76 2.30 -20.24
N ILE A 468 -19.98 2.54 -18.94
CA ILE A 468 -20.50 1.53 -18.02
C ILE A 468 -21.94 1.11 -18.41
N ASP A 469 -22.81 2.09 -18.71
CA ASP A 469 -24.19 1.82 -19.12
C ASP A 469 -24.27 1.03 -20.43
N GLU A 470 -23.41 1.32 -21.40
CA GLU A 470 -23.30 0.58 -22.65
C GLU A 470 -22.84 -0.86 -22.45
N ASP A 471 -21.87 -1.09 -21.55
CA ASP A 471 -21.42 -2.44 -21.22
C ASP A 471 -22.51 -3.24 -20.50
N LEU A 472 -23.22 -2.62 -19.56
CA LEU A 472 -24.32 -3.27 -18.84
C LEU A 472 -25.46 -3.67 -19.79
N ARG A 473 -25.83 -2.79 -20.76
CA ARG A 473 -26.83 -3.11 -21.78
C ARG A 473 -26.40 -4.27 -22.70
N ARG A 474 -25.12 -4.32 -23.08
CA ARG A 474 -24.59 -5.42 -23.88
C ARG A 474 -24.65 -6.76 -23.15
N ALA A 475 -24.32 -6.76 -21.85
CA ALA A 475 -24.40 -7.96 -21.02
C ALA A 475 -25.84 -8.46 -20.91
N ALA A 476 -26.81 -7.61 -20.67
CA ALA A 476 -28.24 -7.97 -20.62
C ALA A 476 -28.82 -8.46 -21.95
N SER A 477 -28.20 -8.12 -23.10
CA SER A 477 -28.63 -8.56 -24.41
C SER A 477 -28.05 -9.92 -24.82
N ALA A 478 -27.05 -10.41 -24.10
CA ALA A 478 -26.34 -11.66 -24.34
C ALA A 478 -26.86 -12.85 -23.52
N GLU A 479 -27.66 -12.54 -22.48
CA GLU A 479 -28.43 -13.50 -21.66
C GLU A 479 -29.83 -13.77 -22.27
#